data_d898290ab6d7ad6a751b858d31ba59bf
#
_entry.id   d898290ab6d7ad6a751b858d31ba59bf
#
_cell.length_a   1.000
_cell.length_b   1.000
_cell.length_c   1.000
_cell.angle_alpha   90.00
_cell.angle_beta   90.00
_cell.angle_gamma   90.00
#
_symmetry.space_group_name_H-M   'P 1'
#
loop_
_entity.id
_entity.type
_entity.pdbx_description
1 polymer ?
#
loop_
_entity_poly.entity_id
_entity_poly.type
_entity_poly.pdbx_seq_one_letter_code
_entity_poly.pdbx_strand_id
1 'polypeptide(L)'
;FLRFDPENPIWPNRDRFILSAGHASMLLYSLLHLAGVKAVDPDYEVVGDPAVSLEDIKCFRQLDSRAPGHPEYRWTSGVETTTGPLGQGVATSVGIAIAAKWQAAHFNRPGFELFDYDVYVIAGDGDFMEGVSHEAASIAGHQRLDNLCWLYDNNHITIDGHTDITYEDDVPTRFEGYGWNVTRIGDANDTTEIETALRNFAEESERPTLIVVDSHIGYGSPHKVDTSAAHGEPLGEEEVRETKRAYDWPEDAQFLVPDGVRE
;
A
#
# COMPACT_ATOMS: atom_id res chain seq x y z
N PHE A 1 -0.03 -13.42 3.61
CA PHE A 1 1.06 -13.07 2.70
C PHE A 1 2.07 -12.17 3.39
N LEU A 2 1.65 -11.00 3.87
CA LEU A 2 2.53 -10.05 4.55
C LEU A 2 2.95 -10.59 5.93
N ARG A 3 4.23 -10.83 6.13
CA ARG A 3 4.80 -11.30 7.39
C ARG A 3 5.19 -10.11 8.27
N PHE A 4 4.44 -9.85 9.31
CA PHE A 4 4.74 -8.81 10.29
C PHE A 4 4.25 -9.24 11.68
N ASP A 5 4.79 -8.61 12.70
CA ASP A 5 4.38 -8.82 14.08
C ASP A 5 3.84 -7.49 14.64
N PRO A 6 2.52 -7.37 14.91
CA PRO A 6 1.95 -6.14 15.45
C PRO A 6 2.49 -5.78 16.84
N GLU A 7 2.91 -6.77 17.63
CA GLU A 7 3.53 -6.55 18.94
C GLU A 7 5.01 -6.13 18.82
N ASN A 8 5.67 -6.40 17.66
CA ASN A 8 7.04 -6.02 17.39
C ASN A 8 7.19 -5.42 15.98
N PRO A 9 6.64 -4.23 15.73
CA PRO A 9 6.61 -3.61 14.39
C PRO A 9 8.00 -3.22 13.86
N ILE A 10 9.04 -3.37 14.66
CA ILE A 10 10.44 -3.13 14.28
C ILE A 10 11.24 -4.42 14.06
N TRP A 11 10.57 -5.58 14.05
CA TRP A 11 11.23 -6.86 13.75
C TRP A 11 12.04 -6.76 12.45
N PRO A 12 13.35 -7.03 12.47
CA PRO A 12 14.21 -6.75 11.32
C PRO A 12 13.85 -7.53 10.05
N ASN A 13 13.34 -8.75 10.19
CA ASN A 13 12.98 -9.63 9.07
C ASN A 13 11.48 -9.58 8.72
N ARG A 14 10.74 -8.54 9.15
CA ARG A 14 9.37 -8.33 8.71
C ARG A 14 9.34 -7.93 7.24
N ASP A 15 8.30 -8.31 6.53
CA ASP A 15 8.03 -7.77 5.20
C ASP A 15 7.79 -6.25 5.27
N ARG A 16 8.05 -5.56 4.18
CA ARG A 16 7.86 -4.11 4.10
C ARG A 16 6.65 -3.80 3.26
N PHE A 17 5.72 -3.06 3.85
CA PHE A 17 4.56 -2.53 3.13
C PHE A 17 4.70 -1.03 2.92
N ILE A 18 4.56 -0.58 1.67
CA ILE A 18 4.68 0.83 1.29
C ILE A 18 3.41 1.25 0.55
N LEU A 19 2.77 2.30 1.05
CA LEU A 19 1.69 2.96 0.33
C LEU A 19 2.28 4.13 -0.47
N SER A 20 2.61 3.90 -1.75
CA SER A 20 3.18 4.92 -2.63
C SER A 20 2.14 5.99 -2.98
N ALA A 21 0.89 5.58 -3.22
CA ALA A 21 -0.25 6.48 -3.32
C ALA A 21 -0.58 7.08 -1.93
N GLY A 22 0.32 7.90 -1.40
CA GLY A 22 0.32 8.38 -0.01
C GLY A 22 -0.92 9.19 0.38
N HIS A 23 -1.64 9.75 -0.58
CA HIS A 23 -2.92 10.44 -0.35
C HIS A 23 -4.05 9.48 0.06
N ALA A 24 -3.92 8.17 -0.17
CA ALA A 24 -4.82 7.14 0.34
C ALA A 24 -4.45 6.68 1.77
N SER A 25 -3.75 7.52 2.53
CA SER A 25 -3.15 7.21 3.84
C SER A 25 -4.10 6.61 4.88
N MET A 26 -5.40 6.93 4.82
CA MET A 26 -6.39 6.35 5.74
C MET A 26 -6.50 4.84 5.61
N LEU A 27 -6.24 4.25 4.43
CA LEU A 27 -6.13 2.80 4.26
C LEU A 27 -5.07 2.24 5.24
N LEU A 28 -3.86 2.81 5.20
CA LEU A 28 -2.76 2.35 6.05
C LEU A 28 -3.06 2.56 7.54
N TYR A 29 -3.58 3.72 7.93
CA TYR A 29 -3.90 4.00 9.34
C TYR A 29 -5.01 3.08 9.87
N SER A 30 -6.03 2.80 9.06
CA SER A 30 -7.08 1.87 9.44
C SER A 30 -6.53 0.46 9.63
N LEU A 31 -5.65 0.00 8.75
CA LEU A 31 -5.01 -1.32 8.86
C LEU A 31 -4.09 -1.41 10.09
N LEU A 32 -3.29 -0.38 10.38
CA LEU A 32 -2.44 -0.33 11.57
C LEU A 32 -3.28 -0.38 12.86
N HIS A 33 -4.41 0.35 12.87
CA HIS A 33 -5.35 0.32 13.99
C HIS A 33 -6.01 -1.05 14.16
N LEU A 34 -6.55 -1.63 13.09
CA LEU A 34 -7.25 -2.91 13.13
C LEU A 34 -6.33 -4.07 13.46
N ALA A 35 -5.11 -4.06 12.94
CA ALA A 35 -4.08 -5.06 13.24
C ALA A 35 -3.50 -4.91 14.66
N GLY A 36 -3.78 -3.80 15.36
CA GLY A 36 -3.29 -3.57 16.72
C GLY A 36 -1.80 -3.31 16.82
N VAL A 37 -1.20 -2.76 15.77
CA VAL A 37 0.24 -2.46 15.73
C VAL A 37 0.63 -1.53 16.88
N LYS A 38 1.72 -1.88 17.58
CA LYS A 38 2.24 -1.10 18.71
C LYS A 38 3.02 0.11 18.26
N ALA A 39 2.99 1.15 19.10
CA ALA A 39 3.83 2.32 18.91
C ALA A 39 5.30 2.05 19.22
N VAL A 40 6.15 2.80 18.56
CA VAL A 40 7.61 2.81 18.76
C VAL A 40 8.01 4.23 19.17
N ASP A 41 8.80 4.36 20.19
CA ASP A 41 9.28 5.63 20.69
C ASP A 41 10.47 6.20 19.86
N PRO A 42 10.94 7.43 20.14
CA PRO A 42 12.08 8.01 19.44
C PRO A 42 13.42 7.24 19.61
N ASP A 43 13.56 6.45 20.67
CA ASP A 43 14.73 5.61 20.93
C ASP A 43 14.65 4.26 20.20
N TYR A 44 13.57 4.08 19.42
CA TYR A 44 13.29 2.87 18.63
C TYR A 44 12.95 1.65 19.49
N GLU A 45 12.29 1.88 20.62
CA GLU A 45 11.79 0.84 21.51
C GLU A 45 10.26 0.72 21.38
N VAL A 46 9.74 -0.51 21.43
CA VAL A 46 8.29 -0.75 21.37
C VAL A 46 7.67 -0.37 22.70
N VAL A 47 6.63 0.46 22.64
CA VAL A 47 5.82 0.86 23.80
C VAL A 47 4.45 0.19 23.78
N GLY A 48 3.74 0.21 24.93
CA GLY A 48 2.47 -0.50 25.07
C GLY A 48 1.28 0.11 24.30
N ASP A 49 1.40 1.37 23.88
CA ASP A 49 0.33 2.10 23.20
C ASP A 49 0.14 1.63 21.75
N PRO A 50 -1.07 1.79 21.15
CA PRO A 50 -1.26 1.53 19.73
C PRO A 50 -0.51 2.54 18.86
N ALA A 51 -0.01 2.11 17.70
CA ALA A 51 0.61 2.97 16.69
C ALA A 51 -0.38 4.04 16.19
N VAL A 52 -1.62 3.64 15.97
CA VAL A 52 -2.75 4.51 15.59
C VAL A 52 -3.96 4.14 16.42
N SER A 53 -4.42 5.05 17.27
CA SER A 53 -5.65 4.90 18.03
C SER A 53 -6.88 5.31 17.20
N LEU A 54 -8.08 4.96 17.67
CA LEU A 54 -9.32 5.43 17.04
C LEU A 54 -9.45 6.96 17.13
N GLU A 55 -8.92 7.57 18.19
CA GLU A 55 -8.91 9.04 18.33
C GLU A 55 -7.96 9.68 17.31
N ASP A 56 -6.83 9.07 16.99
CA ASP A 56 -5.96 9.55 15.91
C ASP A 56 -6.67 9.50 14.55
N ILE A 57 -7.44 8.44 14.28
CA ILE A 57 -8.25 8.33 13.05
C ILE A 57 -9.31 9.45 12.99
N LYS A 58 -9.99 9.75 14.11
CA LYS A 58 -10.94 10.86 14.19
C LYS A 58 -10.29 12.23 13.97
N CYS A 59 -9.02 12.34 14.28
CA CYS A 59 -8.20 13.55 14.08
C CYS A 59 -7.40 13.50 12.78
N PHE A 60 -7.81 12.71 11.79
CA PHE A 60 -7.13 12.61 10.48
C PHE A 60 -6.85 14.00 9.88
N ARG A 61 -5.61 14.22 9.43
CA ARG A 61 -5.12 15.48 8.84
C ARG A 61 -5.14 16.69 9.80
N GLN A 62 -5.41 16.49 11.08
CA GLN A 62 -5.31 17.56 12.06
C GLN A 62 -3.86 17.72 12.54
N LEU A 63 -3.52 18.92 13.02
CA LEU A 63 -2.19 19.19 13.57
C LEU A 63 -1.88 18.22 14.72
N ASP A 64 -0.66 17.69 14.75
CA ASP A 64 -0.14 16.77 15.75
C ASP A 64 -0.83 15.39 15.82
N SER A 65 -1.78 15.08 14.89
CA SER A 65 -2.36 13.75 14.79
C SER A 65 -1.33 12.70 14.35
N ARG A 66 -1.44 11.47 14.89
CA ARG A 66 -0.68 10.31 14.41
C ARG A 66 -1.17 9.79 13.05
N ALA A 67 -2.26 10.37 12.52
CA ALA A 67 -2.80 10.10 11.20
C ALA A 67 -2.69 11.34 10.30
N PRO A 68 -1.49 11.76 9.89
CA PRO A 68 -1.28 12.91 8.99
C PRO A 68 -1.86 12.62 7.60
N GLY A 69 -1.92 13.65 6.74
CA GLY A 69 -2.49 13.55 5.39
C GLY A 69 -1.77 12.58 4.46
N HIS A 70 -0.49 12.34 4.70
CA HIS A 70 0.34 11.36 4.00
C HIS A 70 1.16 10.58 5.03
N PRO A 71 1.52 9.31 4.76
CA PRO A 71 2.33 8.52 5.68
C PRO A 71 3.69 9.16 5.94
N GLU A 72 4.07 9.28 7.21
CA GLU A 72 5.35 9.86 7.61
C GLU A 72 6.16 8.86 8.45
N TYR A 73 7.35 8.53 7.95
CA TYR A 73 8.28 7.64 8.63
C TYR A 73 8.71 8.22 9.98
N ARG A 74 8.68 7.41 11.03
CA ARG A 74 8.97 7.76 12.43
C ARG A 74 7.94 8.70 13.11
N TRP A 75 7.01 9.29 12.37
CA TRP A 75 5.89 9.98 12.98
C TRP A 75 4.78 9.01 13.36
N THR A 76 4.43 8.12 12.43
CA THR A 76 3.46 7.05 12.67
C THR A 76 4.20 5.71 12.67
N SER A 77 4.15 4.98 13.77
CA SER A 77 4.76 3.65 13.87
C SER A 77 4.12 2.67 12.88
N GLY A 78 4.94 1.82 12.26
CA GLY A 78 4.47 0.92 11.19
C GLY A 78 4.54 1.52 9.78
N VAL A 79 4.85 2.81 9.64
CA VAL A 79 5.16 3.43 8.34
C VAL A 79 6.61 3.19 7.98
N GLU A 80 6.85 2.51 6.85
CA GLU A 80 8.20 2.12 6.42
C GLU A 80 8.97 3.24 5.72
N THR A 81 8.27 4.17 5.05
CA THR A 81 8.86 5.33 4.38
C THR A 81 7.84 6.45 4.24
N THR A 82 8.31 7.68 4.26
CA THR A 82 7.48 8.85 3.98
C THR A 82 7.09 8.86 2.50
N THR A 83 5.79 8.99 2.22
CA THR A 83 5.24 9.13 0.89
C THR A 83 4.35 10.38 0.80
N GLY A 84 3.87 10.70 -0.40
CA GLY A 84 3.10 11.91 -0.67
C GLY A 84 3.45 12.44 -2.05
N PRO A 85 4.72 12.82 -2.34
CA PRO A 85 5.16 13.03 -3.70
C PRO A 85 5.08 11.72 -4.48
N LEU A 86 4.31 11.69 -5.57
CA LEU A 86 4.07 10.51 -6.38
C LEU A 86 5.38 9.92 -6.93
N GLY A 87 5.44 8.60 -7.07
CA GLY A 87 6.64 7.89 -7.52
C GLY A 87 7.68 7.62 -6.43
N GLN A 88 7.67 8.34 -5.30
CA GLN A 88 8.69 8.19 -4.26
C GLN A 88 8.60 6.83 -3.54
N GLY A 89 7.39 6.36 -3.26
CA GLY A 89 7.20 5.07 -2.58
C GLY A 89 7.70 3.90 -3.42
N VAL A 90 7.32 3.84 -4.69
CA VAL A 90 7.82 2.80 -5.61
C VAL A 90 9.34 2.87 -5.77
N ALA A 91 9.92 4.06 -5.92
CA ALA A 91 11.36 4.22 -6.05
C ALA A 91 12.12 3.79 -4.78
N THR A 92 11.64 4.20 -3.59
CA THR A 92 12.24 3.81 -2.31
C THR A 92 12.15 2.30 -2.08
N SER A 93 11.06 1.65 -2.52
CA SER A 93 10.86 0.21 -2.39
C SER A 93 11.96 -0.60 -3.08
N VAL A 94 12.45 -0.13 -4.21
CA VAL A 94 13.58 -0.77 -4.93
C VAL A 94 14.85 -0.74 -4.07
N GLY A 95 15.14 0.38 -3.42
CA GLY A 95 16.26 0.49 -2.49
C GLY A 95 16.13 -0.46 -1.30
N ILE A 96 14.92 -0.60 -0.75
CA ILE A 96 14.64 -1.52 0.36
C ILE A 96 14.79 -2.99 -0.09
N ALA A 97 14.30 -3.34 -1.28
CA ALA A 97 14.44 -4.70 -1.85
C ALA A 97 15.91 -5.07 -2.11
N ILE A 98 16.72 -4.12 -2.62
CA ILE A 98 18.17 -4.29 -2.76
C ILE A 98 18.82 -4.51 -1.38
N ALA A 99 18.43 -3.73 -0.37
CA ALA A 99 18.95 -3.86 0.99
C ALA A 99 18.61 -5.24 1.58
N ALA A 100 17.41 -5.77 1.35
CA ALA A 100 17.00 -7.11 1.77
C ALA A 100 17.91 -8.19 1.17
N LYS A 101 18.13 -8.14 -0.14
CA LYS A 101 19.05 -9.08 -0.83
C LYS A 101 20.49 -8.97 -0.33
N TRP A 102 20.96 -7.76 -0.07
CA TRP A 102 22.28 -7.54 0.49
C TRP A 102 22.40 -8.12 1.91
N GLN A 103 21.39 -7.89 2.77
CA GLN A 103 21.36 -8.44 4.13
C GLN A 103 21.34 -9.96 4.11
N ALA A 104 20.51 -10.57 3.25
CA ALA A 104 20.47 -12.01 3.08
C ALA A 104 21.83 -12.57 2.66
N ALA A 105 22.45 -11.99 1.64
CA ALA A 105 23.78 -12.42 1.17
C ALA A 105 24.89 -12.25 2.23
N HIS A 106 24.78 -11.22 3.08
CA HIS A 106 25.81 -10.93 4.09
C HIS A 106 25.65 -11.77 5.35
N PHE A 107 24.42 -11.95 5.84
CA PHE A 107 24.16 -12.53 7.17
C PHE A 107 23.68 -13.99 7.12
N ASN A 108 22.94 -14.41 6.10
CA ASN A 108 22.43 -15.78 6.02
C ASN A 108 23.56 -16.80 5.90
N ARG A 109 23.34 -17.98 6.44
CA ARG A 109 24.25 -19.14 6.36
C ARG A 109 23.45 -20.39 6.00
N PRO A 110 24.07 -21.43 5.43
CA PRO A 110 23.39 -22.68 5.13
C PRO A 110 22.65 -23.25 6.35
N GLY A 111 21.33 -23.40 6.24
CA GLY A 111 20.46 -23.88 7.31
C GLY A 111 20.13 -22.83 8.38
N PHE A 112 20.52 -21.56 8.18
CA PHE A 112 20.23 -20.46 9.10
C PHE A 112 19.98 -19.16 8.33
N GLU A 113 18.72 -18.90 8.02
CA GLU A 113 18.26 -17.74 7.25
C GLU A 113 17.72 -16.68 8.21
N LEU A 114 18.43 -15.55 8.31
CA LEU A 114 18.05 -14.40 9.14
C LEU A 114 17.19 -13.39 8.41
N PHE A 115 17.41 -13.25 7.09
CA PHE A 115 16.75 -12.25 6.25
C PHE A 115 16.24 -12.92 4.98
N ASP A 116 14.93 -12.84 4.78
CA ASP A 116 14.22 -13.34 3.60
C ASP A 116 12.94 -12.53 3.31
N TYR A 117 12.91 -11.27 3.76
CA TYR A 117 11.70 -10.46 3.67
C TYR A 117 11.43 -9.92 2.27
N ASP A 118 10.14 -9.79 1.99
CA ASP A 118 9.59 -9.22 0.77
C ASP A 118 9.20 -7.76 0.95
N VAL A 119 9.05 -7.05 -0.18
CA VAL A 119 8.62 -5.66 -0.24
C VAL A 119 7.36 -5.55 -1.09
N TYR A 120 6.28 -5.09 -0.49
CA TYR A 120 4.98 -4.89 -1.12
C TYR A 120 4.67 -3.40 -1.23
N VAL A 121 4.19 -2.99 -2.39
CA VAL A 121 3.85 -1.58 -2.63
C VAL A 121 2.47 -1.48 -3.26
N ILE A 122 1.64 -0.56 -2.78
CA ILE A 122 0.44 -0.12 -3.49
C ILE A 122 0.72 1.23 -4.12
N ALA A 123 0.52 1.33 -5.43
CA ALA A 123 0.76 2.52 -6.24
C ALA A 123 -0.41 2.79 -7.17
N GLY A 124 -0.75 4.03 -7.42
CA GLY A 124 -1.81 4.43 -8.35
C GLY A 124 -1.28 4.90 -9.70
N ASP A 125 -2.19 5.29 -10.59
CA ASP A 125 -1.88 5.81 -11.93
C ASP A 125 -0.82 6.93 -11.90
N GLY A 126 -0.98 7.89 -10.99
CA GLY A 126 -0.07 9.02 -10.87
C GLY A 126 1.37 8.63 -10.50
N ASP A 127 1.56 7.56 -9.71
CA ASP A 127 2.91 7.06 -9.42
C ASP A 127 3.63 6.60 -10.69
N PHE A 128 2.89 5.98 -11.63
CA PHE A 128 3.47 5.46 -12.88
C PHE A 128 3.59 6.51 -13.99
N MET A 129 3.08 7.71 -13.78
CA MET A 129 3.35 8.88 -14.63
C MET A 129 4.70 9.54 -14.30
N GLU A 130 5.23 9.33 -13.10
CA GLU A 130 6.47 9.95 -12.65
C GLU A 130 7.72 9.29 -13.26
N GLY A 131 8.67 10.10 -13.70
CA GLY A 131 9.91 9.61 -14.32
C GLY A 131 10.74 8.70 -13.41
N VAL A 132 10.77 9.00 -12.09
CA VAL A 132 11.49 8.20 -11.11
C VAL A 132 10.97 6.76 -11.01
N SER A 133 9.68 6.53 -11.27
CA SER A 133 9.09 5.19 -11.28
C SER A 133 9.64 4.34 -12.43
N HIS A 134 9.84 4.94 -13.60
CA HIS A 134 10.43 4.28 -14.77
C HIS A 134 11.89 3.87 -14.52
N GLU A 135 12.68 4.79 -13.97
CA GLU A 135 14.08 4.52 -13.66
C GLU A 135 14.20 3.43 -12.58
N ALA A 136 13.40 3.52 -11.53
CA ALA A 136 13.35 2.52 -10.46
C ALA A 136 12.91 1.14 -10.97
N ALA A 137 11.86 1.07 -11.81
CA ALA A 137 11.39 -0.18 -12.39
C ALA A 137 12.45 -0.84 -13.28
N SER A 138 13.16 -0.04 -14.08
CA SER A 138 14.28 -0.52 -14.92
C SER A 138 15.40 -1.10 -14.07
N ILE A 139 15.78 -0.45 -12.97
CA ILE A 139 16.79 -0.96 -12.02
C ILE A 139 16.32 -2.26 -11.38
N ALA A 140 15.07 -2.34 -10.92
CA ALA A 140 14.52 -3.53 -10.28
C ALA A 140 14.53 -4.75 -11.21
N GLY A 141 14.11 -4.57 -12.47
CA GLY A 141 14.16 -5.62 -13.48
C GLY A 141 15.60 -6.06 -13.81
N HIS A 142 16.53 -5.09 -13.97
CA HIS A 142 17.95 -5.38 -14.20
C HIS A 142 18.57 -6.17 -13.05
N GLN A 143 18.26 -5.80 -11.80
CA GLN A 143 18.77 -6.48 -10.60
C GLN A 143 18.00 -7.78 -10.26
N ARG A 144 16.93 -8.08 -11.00
CA ARG A 144 16.09 -9.27 -10.77
C ARG A 144 15.62 -9.37 -9.32
N LEU A 145 14.99 -8.30 -8.82
CA LEU A 145 14.53 -8.22 -7.45
C LEU A 145 13.24 -9.03 -7.26
N ASP A 146 13.35 -10.34 -7.20
CA ASP A 146 12.25 -11.31 -7.01
C ASP A 146 11.49 -11.12 -5.70
N ASN A 147 12.06 -10.41 -4.73
CA ASN A 147 11.45 -10.03 -3.45
C ASN A 147 10.69 -8.69 -3.50
N LEU A 148 10.33 -8.19 -4.70
CA LEU A 148 9.62 -6.92 -4.88
C LEU A 148 8.30 -7.14 -5.63
N CYS A 149 7.18 -6.76 -5.00
CA CYS A 149 5.85 -6.80 -5.57
C CYS A 149 5.22 -5.41 -5.57
N TRP A 150 4.85 -4.91 -6.75
CA TRP A 150 4.04 -3.70 -6.89
C TRP A 150 2.62 -4.08 -7.28
N LEU A 151 1.64 -3.60 -6.51
CA LEU A 151 0.22 -3.67 -6.83
C LEU A 151 -0.19 -2.32 -7.40
N TYR A 152 -0.56 -2.32 -8.66
CA TYR A 152 -0.98 -1.13 -9.38
C TYR A 152 -2.50 -0.99 -9.32
N ASP A 153 -2.98 -0.03 -8.56
CA ASP A 153 -4.38 0.40 -8.52
C ASP A 153 -4.72 1.13 -9.81
N ASN A 154 -5.23 0.37 -10.79
CA ASN A 154 -5.56 0.83 -12.13
C ASN A 154 -7.03 1.28 -12.19
N ASN A 155 -7.31 2.44 -11.61
CA ASN A 155 -8.66 3.00 -11.52
C ASN A 155 -8.98 4.05 -12.59
N HIS A 156 -7.99 4.47 -13.38
CA HIS A 156 -8.11 5.44 -14.46
C HIS A 156 -8.58 6.84 -14.05
N ILE A 157 -8.49 7.21 -12.76
CA ILE A 157 -8.94 8.50 -12.24
C ILE A 157 -7.78 9.25 -11.58
N THR A 158 -7.68 10.52 -11.91
CA THR A 158 -6.79 11.48 -11.26
C THR A 158 -7.59 12.54 -10.51
N ILE A 159 -6.91 13.46 -9.84
CA ILE A 159 -7.55 14.58 -9.12
C ILE A 159 -8.40 15.47 -10.04
N ASP A 160 -8.03 15.59 -11.32
CA ASP A 160 -8.71 16.47 -12.30
C ASP A 160 -9.64 15.73 -13.29
N GLY A 161 -9.68 14.40 -13.25
CA GLY A 161 -10.50 13.60 -14.17
C GLY A 161 -9.84 12.28 -14.57
N HIS A 162 -10.24 11.77 -15.73
CA HIS A 162 -9.71 10.53 -16.27
C HIS A 162 -8.24 10.66 -16.69
N THR A 163 -7.51 9.54 -16.59
CA THR A 163 -6.07 9.49 -16.94
C THR A 163 -5.80 9.79 -18.41
N ASP A 164 -6.74 9.51 -19.32
CA ASP A 164 -6.62 9.72 -20.77
C ASP A 164 -6.38 11.19 -21.17
N ILE A 165 -6.59 12.14 -20.25
CA ILE A 165 -6.25 13.55 -20.46
C ILE A 165 -4.72 13.74 -20.59
N THR A 166 -3.93 12.91 -19.89
CA THR A 166 -2.48 13.10 -19.78
C THR A 166 -1.64 11.82 -19.94
N TYR A 167 -2.27 10.63 -19.94
CA TYR A 167 -1.56 9.38 -19.85
C TYR A 167 -2.30 8.22 -20.53
N GLU A 168 -1.70 7.67 -21.58
CA GLU A 168 -2.24 6.54 -22.35
C GLU A 168 -1.19 5.41 -22.52
N ASP A 169 -0.19 5.35 -21.65
CA ASP A 169 0.84 4.32 -21.73
C ASP A 169 0.26 2.93 -21.43
N ASP A 170 0.70 1.93 -22.19
CA ASP A 170 0.49 0.53 -21.84
C ASP A 170 1.48 0.12 -20.73
N VAL A 171 1.06 0.31 -19.47
CA VAL A 171 1.88 0.01 -18.29
C VAL A 171 2.31 -1.46 -18.26
N PRO A 172 1.42 -2.46 -18.46
CA PRO A 172 1.81 -3.86 -18.55
C PRO A 172 2.97 -4.10 -19.51
N THR A 173 2.82 -3.71 -20.78
CA THR A 173 3.86 -3.90 -21.82
C THR A 173 5.15 -3.19 -21.45
N ARG A 174 5.09 -2.00 -20.88
CA ARG A 174 6.27 -1.26 -20.43
C ARG A 174 7.05 -2.04 -19.35
N PHE A 175 6.37 -2.62 -18.37
CA PHE A 175 6.99 -3.39 -17.29
C PHE A 175 7.54 -4.73 -17.78
N GLU A 176 6.85 -5.41 -18.71
CA GLU A 176 7.42 -6.57 -19.42
C GLU A 176 8.75 -6.21 -20.12
N GLY A 177 8.80 -5.03 -20.74
CA GLY A 177 10.03 -4.49 -21.35
C GLY A 177 11.16 -4.22 -20.36
N TYR A 178 10.86 -3.94 -19.09
CA TYR A 178 11.85 -3.86 -18.00
C TYR A 178 12.25 -5.22 -17.44
N GLY A 179 11.62 -6.32 -17.88
CA GLY A 179 11.93 -7.66 -17.40
C GLY A 179 11.18 -8.07 -16.15
N TRP A 180 10.05 -7.42 -15.85
CA TRP A 180 9.16 -7.79 -14.75
C TRP A 180 8.24 -8.95 -15.12
N ASN A 181 7.83 -9.72 -14.12
CA ASN A 181 6.67 -10.58 -14.19
C ASN A 181 5.41 -9.72 -14.04
N VAL A 182 4.47 -9.83 -15.00
CA VAL A 182 3.26 -9.00 -14.99
C VAL A 182 2.02 -9.88 -14.95
N THR A 183 1.14 -9.60 -14.00
CA THR A 183 -0.16 -10.26 -13.85
C THR A 183 -1.26 -9.20 -13.76
N ARG A 184 -2.46 -9.49 -14.29
CA ARG A 184 -3.63 -8.61 -14.19
C ARG A 184 -4.77 -9.29 -13.46
N ILE A 185 -5.44 -8.53 -12.60
CA ILE A 185 -6.67 -8.87 -11.89
C ILE A 185 -7.75 -7.95 -12.42
N GLY A 186 -8.86 -8.54 -12.88
CA GLY A 186 -9.94 -7.79 -13.52
C GLY A 186 -10.93 -7.12 -12.56
N ASP A 187 -10.89 -7.46 -11.27
CA ASP A 187 -11.75 -6.87 -10.24
C ASP A 187 -11.03 -6.84 -8.88
N ALA A 188 -10.79 -5.65 -8.36
CA ALA A 188 -10.18 -5.45 -7.04
C ALA A 188 -10.99 -6.08 -5.87
N ASN A 189 -12.25 -6.45 -6.10
CA ASN A 189 -13.09 -7.12 -5.10
C ASN A 189 -13.03 -8.64 -5.19
N ASP A 190 -12.40 -9.22 -6.22
CA ASP A 190 -12.17 -10.66 -6.29
C ASP A 190 -10.95 -11.08 -5.45
N THR A 191 -11.20 -11.36 -4.18
CA THR A 191 -10.16 -11.80 -3.24
C THR A 191 -9.47 -13.09 -3.64
N THR A 192 -10.12 -13.94 -4.47
CA THR A 192 -9.55 -15.19 -4.95
C THR A 192 -8.50 -14.93 -6.04
N GLU A 193 -8.78 -14.02 -6.96
CA GLU A 193 -7.79 -13.60 -7.96
C GLU A 193 -6.60 -12.91 -7.29
N ILE A 194 -6.85 -12.01 -6.31
CA ILE A 194 -5.79 -11.35 -5.53
C ILE A 194 -4.92 -12.39 -4.82
N GLU A 195 -5.53 -13.34 -4.12
CA GLU A 195 -4.80 -14.40 -3.42
C GLU A 195 -3.93 -15.20 -4.41
N THR A 196 -4.48 -15.56 -5.57
CA THR A 196 -3.76 -16.30 -6.60
C THR A 196 -2.56 -15.53 -7.12
N ALA A 197 -2.72 -14.22 -7.41
CA ALA A 197 -1.62 -13.38 -7.88
C ALA A 197 -0.51 -13.23 -6.83
N LEU A 198 -0.87 -13.08 -5.55
CA LEU A 198 0.10 -13.00 -4.46
C LEU A 198 0.83 -14.34 -4.22
N ARG A 199 0.16 -15.48 -4.42
CA ARG A 199 0.82 -16.79 -4.38
C ARG A 199 1.81 -16.95 -5.53
N ASN A 200 1.44 -16.54 -6.73
CA ASN A 200 2.33 -16.56 -7.90
C ASN A 200 3.57 -15.66 -7.67
N PHE A 201 3.40 -14.51 -7.02
CA PHE A 201 4.53 -13.69 -6.60
C PHE A 201 5.44 -14.44 -5.62
N ALA A 202 4.89 -15.09 -4.61
CA ALA A 202 5.68 -15.83 -3.61
C ALA A 202 6.44 -17.05 -4.21
N GLU A 203 6.02 -17.53 -5.37
CA GLU A 203 6.69 -18.61 -6.12
C GLU A 203 7.68 -18.07 -7.18
N GLU A 204 7.60 -16.80 -7.54
CA GLU A 204 8.53 -16.17 -8.49
C GLU A 204 9.90 -15.99 -7.82
N SER A 205 10.97 -16.39 -8.48
CA SER A 205 12.33 -16.41 -7.93
C SER A 205 13.37 -15.72 -8.81
N GLU A 206 12.93 -15.10 -9.90
CA GLU A 206 13.86 -14.52 -10.89
C GLU A 206 13.61 -13.04 -11.20
N ARG A 207 12.40 -12.54 -10.94
CA ARG A 207 11.97 -11.22 -11.43
C ARG A 207 11.09 -10.50 -10.42
N PRO A 208 11.13 -9.16 -10.35
CA PRO A 208 10.12 -8.39 -9.64
C PRO A 208 8.75 -8.59 -10.29
N THR A 209 7.67 -8.46 -9.51
CA THR A 209 6.30 -8.68 -9.96
C THR A 209 5.49 -7.39 -9.92
N LEU A 210 4.79 -7.10 -11.03
CA LEU A 210 3.72 -6.11 -11.11
C LEU A 210 2.37 -6.85 -11.17
N ILE A 211 1.50 -6.56 -10.23
CA ILE A 211 0.10 -7.00 -10.25
C ILE A 211 -0.75 -5.79 -10.61
N VAL A 212 -1.28 -5.75 -11.82
CA VAL A 212 -2.23 -4.73 -12.25
C VAL A 212 -3.60 -5.10 -11.72
N VAL A 213 -4.20 -4.23 -10.92
CA VAL A 213 -5.50 -4.46 -10.27
C VAL A 213 -6.50 -3.45 -10.83
N ASP A 214 -7.41 -3.92 -11.67
CA ASP A 214 -8.50 -3.07 -12.14
C ASP A 214 -9.45 -2.78 -10.99
N SER A 215 -9.68 -1.51 -10.73
CA SER A 215 -10.47 -1.06 -9.58
C SER A 215 -11.39 0.11 -9.94
N HIS A 216 -12.29 0.42 -9.03
CA HIS A 216 -13.22 1.55 -9.12
C HIS A 216 -13.01 2.47 -7.93
N ILE A 217 -12.47 3.67 -8.15
CA ILE A 217 -12.33 4.64 -7.06
C ILE A 217 -13.69 4.99 -6.48
N GLY A 218 -13.80 5.05 -5.15
CA GLY A 218 -15.08 5.30 -4.50
C GLY A 218 -16.09 4.17 -4.65
N TYR A 219 -15.64 2.92 -4.85
CA TYR A 219 -16.51 1.76 -4.96
C TYR A 219 -17.57 1.73 -3.86
N GLY A 220 -18.81 1.45 -4.24
CA GLY A 220 -19.97 1.48 -3.35
C GLY A 220 -20.58 2.86 -3.13
N SER A 221 -19.95 3.95 -3.58
CA SER A 221 -20.53 5.29 -3.57
C SER A 221 -21.48 5.46 -4.76
N PRO A 222 -22.79 5.70 -4.55
CA PRO A 222 -23.75 5.70 -5.65
C PRO A 222 -23.56 6.81 -6.68
N HIS A 223 -23.01 7.97 -6.27
CA HIS A 223 -22.91 9.15 -7.14
C HIS A 223 -21.47 9.59 -7.41
N LYS A 224 -20.48 9.05 -6.69
CA LYS A 224 -19.08 9.48 -6.81
C LYS A 224 -18.13 8.39 -7.28
N VAL A 225 -18.60 7.14 -7.44
CA VAL A 225 -17.78 6.08 -8.02
C VAL A 225 -17.25 6.49 -9.40
N ASP A 226 -15.99 6.16 -9.69
CA ASP A 226 -15.29 6.47 -10.95
C ASP A 226 -15.25 7.96 -11.31
N THR A 227 -15.25 8.82 -10.32
CA THR A 227 -15.14 10.26 -10.53
C THR A 227 -13.99 10.87 -9.72
N SER A 228 -13.45 12.00 -10.18
CA SER A 228 -12.44 12.77 -9.45
C SER A 228 -12.96 13.28 -8.09
N ALA A 229 -14.28 13.38 -7.89
CA ALA A 229 -14.90 13.76 -6.60
C ALA A 229 -14.70 12.71 -5.50
N ALA A 230 -14.25 11.49 -5.83
CA ALA A 230 -13.83 10.48 -4.86
C ALA A 230 -12.31 10.50 -4.61
N HIS A 231 -11.54 11.27 -5.39
CA HIS A 231 -10.09 11.29 -5.33
C HIS A 231 -9.56 12.29 -4.29
N GLY A 232 -9.37 11.82 -3.05
CA GLY A 232 -8.77 12.62 -1.98
C GLY A 232 -9.67 13.68 -1.35
N GLU A 233 -10.95 13.73 -1.71
CA GLU A 233 -11.95 14.64 -1.15
C GLU A 233 -12.94 13.91 -0.24
N PRO A 234 -13.53 14.59 0.76
CA PRO A 234 -14.63 14.02 1.54
C PRO A 234 -15.84 13.72 0.66
N LEU A 235 -16.42 12.54 0.80
CA LEU A 235 -17.64 12.18 0.09
C LEU A 235 -18.84 13.08 0.48
N GLY A 236 -18.85 13.60 1.70
CA GLY A 236 -19.97 14.33 2.28
C GLY A 236 -20.94 13.41 3.03
N GLU A 237 -21.68 13.99 3.98
CA GLU A 237 -22.49 13.21 4.93
C GLU A 237 -23.56 12.33 4.26
N GLU A 238 -24.27 12.88 3.27
CA GLU A 238 -25.32 12.13 2.58
C GLU A 238 -24.73 10.98 1.75
N GLU A 239 -23.69 11.25 0.97
CA GLU A 239 -23.03 10.22 0.16
C GLU A 239 -22.42 9.11 1.03
N VAL A 240 -21.87 9.46 2.22
CA VAL A 240 -21.39 8.47 3.20
C VAL A 240 -22.52 7.59 3.70
N ARG A 241 -23.72 8.14 3.97
CA ARG A 241 -24.88 7.35 4.38
C ARG A 241 -25.33 6.39 3.28
N GLU A 242 -25.41 6.88 2.05
CA GLU A 242 -25.81 6.05 0.92
C GLU A 242 -24.78 4.95 0.62
N THR A 243 -23.49 5.26 0.71
CA THR A 243 -22.41 4.27 0.61
C THR A 243 -22.54 3.20 1.68
N LYS A 244 -22.85 3.57 2.94
CA LYS A 244 -23.08 2.61 4.01
C LYS A 244 -24.29 1.71 3.71
N ARG A 245 -25.37 2.26 3.14
CA ARG A 245 -26.53 1.44 2.69
C ARG A 245 -26.12 0.45 1.60
N ALA A 246 -25.30 0.88 0.65
CA ALA A 246 -24.81 0.00 -0.42
C ALA A 246 -23.99 -1.18 0.12
N TYR A 247 -23.30 -0.99 1.25
CA TYR A 247 -22.56 -2.02 1.97
C TYR A 247 -23.35 -2.77 3.04
N ASP A 248 -24.65 -2.53 3.16
CA ASP A 248 -25.48 -3.06 4.27
C ASP A 248 -24.89 -2.72 5.66
N TRP A 249 -24.31 -1.53 5.79
CA TRP A 249 -23.68 -1.04 7.00
C TRP A 249 -24.60 -0.07 7.75
N PRO A 250 -24.58 -0.02 9.11
CA PRO A 250 -25.41 0.91 9.86
C PRO A 250 -25.13 2.38 9.48
N GLU A 251 -26.14 3.08 8.96
CA GLU A 251 -26.02 4.42 8.38
C GLU A 251 -25.49 5.48 9.37
N ASP A 252 -25.97 5.40 10.62
CA ASP A 252 -25.63 6.38 11.66
C ASP A 252 -24.38 6.01 12.47
N ALA A 253 -23.81 4.81 12.25
CA ALA A 253 -22.60 4.39 12.94
C ALA A 253 -21.39 5.22 12.49
N GLN A 254 -20.66 5.78 13.45
CA GLN A 254 -19.42 6.51 13.19
C GLN A 254 -18.25 5.74 13.82
N PHE A 255 -17.19 5.52 13.06
CA PHE A 255 -15.99 4.84 13.53
C PHE A 255 -16.28 3.47 14.18
N LEU A 256 -17.27 2.77 13.65
CA LEU A 256 -17.66 1.45 14.16
C LEU A 256 -16.61 0.41 13.76
N VAL A 257 -16.05 -0.25 14.75
CA VAL A 257 -15.27 -1.48 14.59
C VAL A 257 -16.11 -2.61 15.20
N PRO A 258 -16.63 -3.56 14.39
CA PRO A 258 -17.41 -4.66 14.91
C PRO A 258 -16.60 -5.56 15.86
N ASP A 259 -17.31 -6.22 16.78
CA ASP A 259 -16.70 -7.25 17.61
C ASP A 259 -16.16 -8.39 16.75
N GLY A 260 -15.04 -8.98 17.13
CA GLY A 260 -14.41 -10.09 16.40
C GLY A 260 -13.48 -9.68 15.26
N VAL A 261 -13.37 -8.40 14.90
CA VAL A 261 -12.44 -7.96 13.82
C VAL A 261 -10.97 -8.20 14.19
N ARG A 262 -10.65 -8.25 15.50
CA ARG A 262 -9.29 -8.46 16.02
C ARG A 262 -9.04 -9.88 16.54
N GLU A 263 -10.03 -10.75 16.48
CA GLU A 263 -9.94 -12.15 16.89
C GLU A 263 -9.59 -13.07 15.72
#